data_ebcaafb0510c1f21b22ab6d9a2c70c08
#
_entry.id   ebcaafb0510c1f21b22ab6d9a2c70c08
#
_cell.length_a   1.000
_cell.length_b   1.000
_cell.length_c   1.000
_cell.angle_alpha   90.00
_cell.angle_beta   90.00
_cell.angle_gamma   90.00
#
_symmetry.space_group_name_H-M   'P 1'
#
loop_
_entity.id
_entity.type
_entity.pdbx_description
1 polymer ?
#
loop_
_entity_poly.entity_id
_entity_poly.type
_entity_poly.pdbx_seq_one_letter_code
_entity_poly.pdbx_strand_id
1 'polypeptide(L)'
;MKKLETNCIEIRSIKMGKLSKLMVSVIVASTMAFAGFATSANAQDISGWQKSVAKKIAKKQTYPRAALRKELEGKIKVEINVDRDGNILAHSVTESSGHDVLDREIPKLMKRVSPLPAPPADASDSQLTMVVPLAWALQ
;
A
#
# COMPACT_ATOMS: atom_id res chain seq x y z
N MET A 1 35.57 -31.40 21.70
CA MET A 1 34.58 -32.25 22.40
C MET A 1 33.72 -31.35 23.26
N LYS A 2 32.48 -31.04 22.85
CA LYS A 2 31.35 -30.66 23.71
C LYS A 2 30.08 -30.81 22.87
N LYS A 3 29.27 -31.75 23.31
CA LYS A 3 27.99 -32.16 22.78
C LYS A 3 26.99 -30.99 22.79
N LEU A 4 26.32 -30.75 21.68
CA LEU A 4 25.11 -29.97 21.61
C LEU A 4 23.93 -30.91 21.88
N GLU A 5 23.28 -30.72 23.00
CA GLU A 5 22.07 -31.44 23.37
C GLU A 5 20.86 -30.79 22.69
N THR A 6 20.23 -31.59 21.87
CA THR A 6 18.98 -31.32 21.18
C THR A 6 17.84 -31.41 22.19
N ASN A 7 17.23 -30.29 22.53
CA ASN A 7 16.05 -30.22 23.39
C ASN A 7 14.80 -30.51 22.58
N CYS A 8 14.40 -31.78 22.53
CA CYS A 8 13.09 -32.21 22.06
C CYS A 8 12.03 -31.80 23.08
N ILE A 9 11.16 -30.87 22.71
CA ILE A 9 9.94 -30.58 23.49
C ILE A 9 8.92 -31.65 23.17
N GLU A 10 8.78 -32.55 24.14
CA GLU A 10 7.81 -33.64 24.17
C GLU A 10 6.40 -33.09 24.41
N ILE A 11 5.55 -33.17 23.41
CA ILE A 11 4.12 -32.85 23.55
C ILE A 11 3.44 -34.00 24.29
N ARG A 12 3.28 -33.83 25.59
CA ARG A 12 2.49 -34.76 26.40
C ARG A 12 1.02 -34.67 26.03
N SER A 13 0.57 -35.75 25.44
CA SER A 13 -0.83 -36.14 25.27
C SER A 13 -1.60 -36.04 26.57
N ILE A 14 -2.55 -35.12 26.65
CA ILE A 14 -3.50 -35.06 27.76
C ILE A 14 -4.64 -36.00 27.45
N LYS A 15 -4.67 -37.11 28.17
CA LYS A 15 -5.74 -38.10 28.21
C LYS A 15 -7.07 -37.46 28.65
N MET A 16 -8.10 -37.66 27.81
CA MET A 16 -9.48 -37.43 28.18
C MET A 16 -9.92 -38.32 29.34
N GLY A 17 -10.20 -37.73 30.47
CA GLY A 17 -10.88 -38.34 31.59
C GLY A 17 -12.35 -37.96 31.59
N LYS A 18 -13.19 -39.02 31.65
CA LYS A 18 -14.65 -38.97 31.65
C LYS A 18 -15.22 -38.42 32.99
N LEU A 19 -16.39 -37.83 32.84
CA LEU A 19 -17.50 -37.73 33.79
C LEU A 19 -17.34 -36.92 35.08
N SER A 20 -18.09 -35.83 35.18
CA SER A 20 -19.13 -35.77 36.21
C SER A 20 -20.15 -34.67 35.83
N LYS A 21 -21.39 -35.08 35.71
CA LYS A 21 -22.57 -34.21 35.75
C LYS A 21 -22.72 -33.69 37.16
N LEU A 22 -23.08 -32.45 37.36
CA LEU A 22 -24.12 -31.95 38.23
C LEU A 22 -23.97 -30.44 38.47
N MET A 23 -25.02 -29.73 38.03
CA MET A 23 -25.67 -28.62 38.71
C MET A 23 -24.82 -27.41 39.13
N VAL A 24 -25.10 -26.23 38.64
CA VAL A 24 -26.04 -25.28 39.24
C VAL A 24 -26.05 -23.99 38.44
N SER A 25 -27.26 -23.62 38.08
CA SER A 25 -27.69 -22.35 37.56
C SER A 25 -27.22 -21.17 38.44
N VAL A 26 -26.48 -20.21 37.85
CA VAL A 26 -26.52 -18.82 38.29
C VAL A 26 -26.45 -17.94 37.04
N ILE A 27 -27.61 -17.38 36.73
CA ILE A 27 -27.76 -16.28 35.77
C ILE A 27 -27.18 -15.03 36.45
N VAL A 28 -26.02 -14.58 35.99
CA VAL A 28 -25.60 -13.20 36.22
C VAL A 28 -25.56 -12.54 34.83
N ALA A 29 -26.61 -11.78 34.58
CA ALA A 29 -26.66 -10.83 33.50
C ALA A 29 -25.60 -9.77 33.74
N SER A 30 -24.43 -9.95 33.13
CA SER A 30 -23.40 -8.92 33.03
C SER A 30 -23.48 -8.37 31.61
N THR A 31 -24.20 -7.25 31.47
CA THR A 31 -24.17 -6.39 30.27
C THR A 31 -22.77 -5.84 30.14
N MET A 32 -21.89 -6.58 29.45
CA MET A 32 -20.66 -6.00 28.93
C MET A 32 -21.03 -5.11 27.76
N ALA A 33 -20.99 -3.80 28.01
CA ALA A 33 -20.93 -2.79 26.97
C ALA A 33 -19.74 -3.13 26.09
N PHE A 34 -20.03 -3.67 24.91
CA PHE A 34 -19.07 -3.83 23.83
C PHE A 34 -18.77 -2.41 23.34
N ALA A 35 -17.77 -1.76 23.95
CA ALA A 35 -17.18 -0.54 23.40
C ALA A 35 -16.62 -0.95 22.04
N GLY A 36 -17.35 -0.57 20.97
CA GLY A 36 -16.95 -0.81 19.62
C GLY A 36 -15.55 -0.23 19.39
N PHE A 37 -14.57 -1.09 19.23
CA PHE A 37 -13.35 -0.71 18.57
C PHE A 37 -13.73 -0.33 17.15
N ALA A 38 -13.91 0.96 16.90
CA ALA A 38 -13.94 1.50 15.57
C ALA A 38 -12.53 1.25 15.00
N THR A 39 -12.36 0.10 14.35
CA THR A 39 -11.20 -0.17 13.52
C THR A 39 -11.16 0.91 12.46
N SER A 40 -10.07 1.64 12.43
CA SER A 40 -9.79 2.67 11.43
C SER A 40 -9.74 2.03 10.04
N ALA A 41 -10.88 1.84 9.40
CA ALA A 41 -11.00 1.32 8.04
C ALA A 41 -10.30 2.21 7.00
N ASN A 42 -10.12 3.50 7.35
CA ASN A 42 -9.64 4.53 6.44
C ASN A 42 -8.19 4.36 5.97
N ALA A 43 -7.29 3.84 6.80
CA ALA A 43 -5.88 3.69 6.42
C ALA A 43 -5.67 2.63 5.32
N GLN A 44 -6.53 1.61 5.26
CA GLN A 44 -6.46 0.56 4.23
C GLN A 44 -6.99 1.06 2.88
N ASP A 45 -8.04 1.87 2.88
CA ASP A 45 -8.63 2.42 1.67
C ASP A 45 -7.70 3.42 0.97
N ILE A 46 -7.04 4.30 1.72
CA ILE A 46 -6.04 5.23 1.18
C ILE A 46 -4.84 4.49 0.58
N SER A 47 -4.30 3.50 1.28
CA SER A 47 -3.16 2.72 0.77
C SER A 47 -3.54 1.90 -0.47
N GLY A 48 -4.75 1.37 -0.52
CA GLY A 48 -5.32 0.67 -1.66
C GLY A 48 -5.48 1.61 -2.87
N TRP A 49 -6.01 2.81 -2.64
CA TRP A 49 -6.11 3.83 -3.66
C TRP A 49 -4.75 4.26 -4.20
N GLN A 50 -3.78 4.57 -3.34
CA GLN A 50 -2.42 4.92 -3.75
C GLN A 50 -1.76 3.83 -4.61
N LYS A 51 -1.92 2.56 -4.24
CA LYS A 51 -1.46 1.42 -5.04
C LYS A 51 -2.14 1.37 -6.42
N SER A 52 -3.43 1.66 -6.47
CA SER A 52 -4.20 1.70 -7.72
C SER A 52 -3.72 2.83 -8.64
N VAL A 53 -3.43 4.01 -8.07
CA VAL A 53 -2.83 5.14 -8.77
C VAL A 53 -1.47 4.77 -9.32
N ALA A 54 -0.57 4.25 -8.49
CA ALA A 54 0.77 3.83 -8.91
C ALA A 54 0.72 2.77 -10.02
N LYS A 55 -0.18 1.77 -9.91
CA LYS A 55 -0.41 0.74 -10.92
C LYS A 55 -0.89 1.34 -12.25
N LYS A 56 -1.81 2.30 -12.21
CA LYS A 56 -2.30 2.98 -13.43
C LYS A 56 -1.19 3.78 -14.11
N ILE A 57 -0.39 4.50 -13.35
CA ILE A 57 0.76 5.26 -13.83
C ILE A 57 1.79 4.31 -14.47
N ALA A 58 2.18 3.25 -13.78
CA ALA A 58 3.13 2.26 -14.29
C ALA A 58 2.63 1.60 -15.60
N LYS A 59 1.33 1.28 -15.70
CA LYS A 59 0.73 0.70 -16.91
C LYS A 59 0.76 1.65 -18.11
N LYS A 60 0.72 2.97 -17.88
CA LYS A 60 0.72 4.01 -18.92
C LYS A 60 2.09 4.61 -19.14
N GLN A 61 3.07 4.22 -18.34
CA GLN A 61 4.46 4.62 -18.51
C GLN A 61 4.99 4.11 -19.85
N THR A 62 5.64 4.99 -20.60
CA THR A 62 6.25 4.67 -21.88
C THR A 62 7.73 5.02 -21.81
N TYR A 63 8.58 4.16 -22.33
CA TYR A 63 10.01 4.46 -22.46
C TYR A 63 10.23 5.39 -23.66
N PRO A 64 10.80 6.58 -23.48
CA PRO A 64 11.08 7.48 -24.60
C PRO A 64 12.06 6.83 -25.59
N ARG A 65 11.75 6.86 -26.88
CA ARG A 65 12.63 6.27 -27.92
C ARG A 65 14.05 6.87 -27.91
N ALA A 66 14.15 8.15 -27.57
CA ALA A 66 15.44 8.81 -27.45
C ALA A 66 16.27 8.31 -26.28
N ALA A 67 15.60 7.96 -25.16
CA ALA A 67 16.26 7.35 -24.00
C ALA A 67 16.66 5.90 -24.30
N LEU A 68 15.80 5.12 -24.97
CA LEU A 68 16.13 3.75 -25.41
C LEU A 68 17.38 3.72 -26.31
N ARG A 69 17.46 4.62 -27.30
CA ARG A 69 18.62 4.65 -28.20
C ARG A 69 19.94 5.04 -27.53
N LYS A 70 19.85 5.71 -26.38
CA LYS A 70 21.00 6.13 -25.57
C LYS A 70 21.21 5.27 -24.34
N GLU A 71 20.40 4.22 -24.20
CA GLU A 71 20.43 3.30 -23.05
C GLU A 71 20.38 4.04 -21.69
N LEU A 72 19.54 5.11 -21.62
CA LEU A 72 19.44 5.94 -20.42
C LEU A 72 18.44 5.31 -19.43
N GLU A 73 18.91 4.87 -18.32
CA GLU A 73 18.10 4.42 -17.19
C GLU A 73 17.99 5.52 -16.14
N GLY A 74 16.95 5.46 -15.30
CA GLY A 74 16.82 6.44 -14.22
C GLY A 74 15.59 6.20 -13.35
N LYS A 75 15.63 6.84 -12.18
CA LYS A 75 14.52 6.88 -11.24
C LYS A 75 14.12 8.32 -11.02
N ILE A 76 12.83 8.58 -10.99
CA ILE A 76 12.25 9.91 -10.78
C ILE A 76 11.25 9.79 -9.66
N LYS A 77 11.19 10.76 -8.76
CA LYS A 77 10.07 10.94 -7.85
C LYS A 77 9.24 12.12 -8.28
N VAL A 78 7.97 11.87 -8.46
CA VAL A 78 7.00 12.89 -8.88
C VAL A 78 5.97 13.05 -7.76
N GLU A 79 5.84 14.27 -7.26
CA GLU A 79 4.73 14.64 -6.42
C GLU A 79 3.54 15.00 -7.29
N ILE A 80 2.39 14.44 -7.01
CA ILE A 80 1.13 14.72 -7.69
C ILE A 80 0.08 15.16 -6.68
N ASN A 81 -0.69 16.16 -7.05
CA ASN A 81 -1.87 16.61 -6.32
C ASN A 81 -3.11 16.28 -7.15
N VAL A 82 -4.09 15.65 -6.53
CA VAL A 82 -5.27 15.09 -7.20
C VAL A 82 -6.53 15.67 -6.55
N ASP A 83 -7.56 15.94 -7.32
CA ASP A 83 -8.87 16.32 -6.78
C ASP A 83 -9.71 15.11 -6.39
N ARG A 84 -10.92 15.35 -5.87
CA ARG A 84 -11.88 14.33 -5.46
C ARG A 84 -12.41 13.48 -6.62
N ASP A 85 -12.30 13.95 -7.85
CA ASP A 85 -12.72 13.27 -9.07
C ASP A 85 -11.59 12.46 -9.73
N GLY A 86 -10.38 12.57 -9.19
CA GLY A 86 -9.20 11.91 -9.74
C GLY A 86 -8.44 12.72 -10.79
N ASN A 87 -8.79 14.01 -11.00
CA ASN A 87 -8.03 14.84 -11.93
C ASN A 87 -6.73 15.30 -11.27
N ILE A 88 -5.67 15.36 -12.04
CA ILE A 88 -4.37 15.86 -11.60
C ILE A 88 -4.38 17.39 -11.66
N LEU A 89 -4.42 18.04 -10.51
CA LEU A 89 -4.40 19.49 -10.37
C LEU A 89 -3.00 20.06 -10.58
N ALA A 90 -2.00 19.39 -10.03
CA ALA A 90 -0.61 19.79 -10.13
C ALA A 90 0.31 18.57 -10.07
N HIS A 91 1.49 18.72 -10.64
CA HIS A 91 2.57 17.74 -10.51
C HIS A 91 3.92 18.46 -10.50
N SER A 92 4.86 17.94 -9.74
CA SER A 92 6.23 18.43 -9.67
C SER A 92 7.23 17.27 -9.56
N VAL A 93 8.40 17.44 -10.15
CA VAL A 93 9.50 16.48 -10.01
C VAL A 93 10.26 16.83 -8.74
N THR A 94 10.19 15.98 -7.73
CA THR A 94 10.92 16.16 -6.45
C THR A 94 12.32 15.56 -6.49
N GLU A 95 12.51 14.56 -7.35
CA GLU A 95 13.83 13.96 -7.60
C GLU A 95 13.96 13.63 -9.08
N SER A 96 14.90 14.29 -9.77
CA SER A 96 15.16 14.09 -11.21
C SER A 96 15.94 12.80 -11.45
N SER A 97 15.76 12.19 -12.63
CA SER A 97 16.56 11.05 -13.08
C SER A 97 18.00 11.41 -13.43
N GLY A 98 18.33 12.70 -13.56
CA GLY A 98 19.58 13.18 -14.15
C GLY A 98 19.58 13.20 -15.68
N HIS A 99 18.47 12.84 -16.33
CA HIS A 99 18.33 12.80 -17.78
C HIS A 99 17.10 13.58 -18.23
N ASP A 100 17.30 14.73 -18.86
CA ASP A 100 16.22 15.59 -19.39
C ASP A 100 15.20 14.85 -20.25
N VAL A 101 15.65 13.82 -20.98
CA VAL A 101 14.81 13.03 -21.86
C VAL A 101 13.75 12.25 -21.07
N LEU A 102 14.10 11.75 -19.89
CA LEU A 102 13.18 11.04 -19.00
C LEU A 102 12.30 12.05 -18.24
N ASP A 103 12.88 13.13 -17.77
CA ASP A 103 12.15 14.16 -17.02
C ASP A 103 11.05 14.82 -17.87
N ARG A 104 11.32 15.08 -19.17
CA ARG A 104 10.35 15.62 -20.12
C ARG A 104 9.18 14.68 -20.45
N GLU A 105 9.31 13.41 -20.13
CA GLU A 105 8.21 12.45 -20.31
C GLU A 105 7.14 12.58 -19.21
N ILE A 106 7.49 13.11 -18.03
CA ILE A 106 6.58 13.25 -16.87
C ILE A 106 5.31 14.04 -17.24
N PRO A 107 5.36 15.25 -17.79
CA PRO A 107 4.15 15.99 -18.15
C PRO A 107 3.26 15.24 -19.15
N LYS A 108 3.85 14.52 -20.08
CA LYS A 108 3.12 13.70 -21.07
C LYS A 108 2.45 12.50 -20.40
N LEU A 109 3.17 11.85 -19.48
CA LEU A 109 2.63 10.74 -18.70
C LEU A 109 1.45 11.21 -17.85
N MET A 110 1.58 12.33 -17.15
CA MET A 110 0.49 12.89 -16.33
C MET A 110 -0.77 13.15 -17.16
N LYS A 111 -0.64 13.69 -18.36
CA LYS A 111 -1.77 13.88 -19.30
C LYS A 111 -2.41 12.55 -19.73
N ARG A 112 -1.61 11.49 -19.96
CA ARG A 112 -2.11 10.18 -20.38
C ARG A 112 -2.82 9.40 -19.27
N VAL A 113 -2.47 9.65 -18.01
CA VAL A 113 -3.03 8.91 -16.88
C VAL A 113 -4.25 9.60 -16.27
N SER A 114 -4.43 10.88 -16.54
CA SER A 114 -5.60 11.64 -16.07
C SER A 114 -6.87 11.22 -16.83
N PRO A 115 -8.03 11.05 -16.14
CA PRO A 115 -8.17 11.06 -14.69
C PRO A 115 -7.61 9.79 -14.03
N LEU A 116 -7.12 9.93 -12.81
CA LEU A 116 -6.71 8.83 -11.94
C LEU A 116 -7.95 8.18 -11.27
N PRO A 117 -7.82 7.04 -10.59
CA PRO A 117 -8.89 6.54 -9.73
C PRO A 117 -9.28 7.60 -8.69
N ALA A 118 -10.58 7.80 -8.48
CA ALA A 118 -11.05 8.73 -7.48
C ALA A 118 -10.59 8.30 -6.06
N PRO A 119 -10.14 9.25 -5.24
CA PRO A 119 -9.77 8.96 -3.86
C PRO A 119 -10.99 8.58 -3.03
N PRO A 120 -10.80 7.89 -1.88
CA PRO A 120 -11.87 7.63 -0.93
C PRO A 120 -12.52 8.94 -0.45
N ALA A 121 -13.82 8.91 -0.19
CA ALA A 121 -14.60 10.11 0.17
C ALA A 121 -14.11 10.76 1.49
N ASP A 122 -13.55 9.96 2.38
CA ASP A 122 -13.03 10.36 3.69
C ASP A 122 -11.54 10.73 3.67
N ALA A 123 -10.89 10.70 2.49
CA ALA A 123 -9.51 11.14 2.36
C ALA A 123 -9.36 12.60 2.75
N SER A 124 -8.38 12.94 3.59
CA SER A 124 -8.03 14.32 3.89
C SER A 124 -7.31 14.96 2.71
N ASP A 125 -7.36 16.31 2.62
CA ASP A 125 -6.71 17.03 1.52
C ASP A 125 -5.19 16.80 1.48
N SER A 126 -4.56 16.58 2.64
CA SER A 126 -3.15 16.21 2.72
C SER A 126 -2.84 14.83 2.11
N GLN A 127 -3.83 13.93 2.07
CA GLN A 127 -3.70 12.59 1.47
C GLN A 127 -3.92 12.59 -0.05
N LEU A 128 -4.47 13.69 -0.60
CA LEU A 128 -4.63 13.87 -2.04
C LEU A 128 -3.31 14.27 -2.73
N THR A 129 -2.30 14.63 -1.96
CA THR A 129 -0.93 14.83 -2.43
C THR A 129 -0.10 13.60 -2.12
N MET A 130 0.54 13.04 -3.14
CA MET A 130 1.38 11.86 -2.97
C MET A 130 2.63 11.92 -3.84
N VAL A 131 3.69 11.23 -3.39
CA VAL A 131 4.91 11.05 -4.17
C VAL A 131 4.90 9.66 -4.81
N VAL A 132 5.02 9.63 -6.13
CA VAL A 132 5.07 8.38 -6.92
C VAL A 132 6.48 8.19 -7.47
N PRO A 133 7.16 7.10 -7.09
CA PRO A 133 8.43 6.75 -7.69
C PRO A 133 8.20 6.09 -9.05
N LEU A 134 8.91 6.55 -10.06
CA LEU A 134 8.94 6.01 -11.41
C LEU A 134 10.35 5.55 -11.75
N ALA A 135 10.48 4.43 -12.42
CA ALA A 135 11.77 3.90 -12.84
C ALA A 135 11.73 3.47 -14.31
N TRP A 136 12.76 3.81 -15.05
CA TRP A 136 13.06 3.30 -16.38
C TRP A 136 14.32 2.45 -16.28
N ALA A 137 14.18 1.17 -16.57
CA ALA A 137 15.26 0.20 -16.63
C ALA A 137 15.20 -0.56 -17.93
N LEU A 138 16.33 -0.89 -18.49
CA LEU A 138 16.47 -1.75 -19.67
C LEU A 138 16.30 -3.20 -19.23
N GLN A 139 15.59 -3.97 -20.04
CA GLN A 139 15.40 -5.43 -19.84
C GLN A 139 16.24 -6.18 -20.87
#